data_0116c1eb8ad373f574f7ff7e059e0f2e
#
_entry.id   0116c1eb8ad373f574f7ff7e059e0f2e
#
_cell.length_a   1.000
_cell.length_b   1.000
_cell.length_c   1.000
_cell.angle_alpha   90.00
_cell.angle_beta   90.00
_cell.angle_gamma   90.00
#
_symmetry.space_group_name_H-M   'P 1'
#
loop_
_entity.id
_entity.type
_entity.pdbx_description
1 polymer ?
#
loop_
_entity_poly.entity_id
_entity_poly.type
_entity_poly.pdbx_seq_one_letter_code
_entity_poly.pdbx_strand_id
1 'polypeptide(L)'
;MISLGKWIAVGSVLLASVTAQAASWALDGGGSSVHFVTVKNAVIAETHEFLEVSGAVAAEEAAVTIALGSVETLIPIRNERMREMLFEVASFPEATLTAPVAQATLEALAPGESVEQRLGGTLSLKGRSIPLEFSVRVSRQGSDAVRVESLGPVMVSAEQLGLATGVEALRVIAGLNSITPMVPVSFSLLFRAP
;
A
#
# COMPACT_ATOMS: atom_id res chain seq x y z
N MET A 1 -52.99 28.64 -54.72
CA MET A 1 -52.86 27.40 -53.93
C MET A 1 -51.49 27.41 -53.29
N ILE A 2 -51.45 27.68 -52.00
CA ILE A 2 -50.18 27.82 -51.22
C ILE A 2 -50.04 26.56 -50.35
N SER A 3 -48.99 25.75 -50.62
CA SER A 3 -48.67 24.56 -49.86
C SER A 3 -47.82 24.89 -48.65
N LEU A 4 -48.34 24.63 -47.45
CA LEU A 4 -47.66 24.82 -46.17
C LEU A 4 -46.79 23.55 -45.86
N GLY A 5 -45.46 23.67 -45.97
CA GLY A 5 -44.50 22.64 -45.55
C GLY A 5 -44.35 22.61 -44.01
N LYS A 6 -44.68 21.48 -43.39
CA LYS A 6 -44.44 21.25 -41.97
C LYS A 6 -42.96 20.89 -41.71
N TRP A 7 -42.28 21.71 -40.95
CA TRP A 7 -40.96 21.39 -40.42
C TRP A 7 -41.09 20.59 -39.12
N ILE A 8 -40.60 19.36 -39.13
CA ILE A 8 -40.51 18.52 -37.94
C ILE A 8 -39.10 18.76 -37.38
N ALA A 9 -39.02 19.44 -36.25
CA ALA A 9 -37.78 19.57 -35.47
C ALA A 9 -37.54 18.30 -34.65
N VAL A 10 -36.55 17.50 -35.04
CA VAL A 10 -36.09 16.34 -34.29
C VAL A 10 -35.14 16.88 -33.20
N GLY A 11 -35.63 16.98 -31.95
CA GLY A 11 -34.83 17.30 -30.79
C GLY A 11 -33.98 16.10 -30.39
N SER A 12 -32.67 16.16 -30.59
CA SER A 12 -31.73 15.15 -30.08
C SER A 12 -31.57 15.36 -28.58
N VAL A 13 -32.09 14.45 -27.76
CA VAL A 13 -31.82 14.39 -26.31
C VAL A 13 -30.44 13.76 -26.12
N LEU A 14 -29.44 14.56 -25.76
CA LEU A 14 -28.15 14.10 -25.31
C LEU A 14 -28.31 13.52 -23.88
N LEU A 15 -28.34 12.20 -23.76
CA LEU A 15 -28.23 11.50 -22.50
C LEU A 15 -26.75 11.63 -22.02
N ALA A 16 -26.49 12.56 -21.13
CA ALA A 16 -25.24 12.61 -20.40
C ALA A 16 -25.18 11.41 -19.46
N SER A 17 -24.36 10.43 -19.79
CA SER A 17 -24.04 9.31 -18.91
C SER A 17 -23.20 9.84 -17.75
N VAL A 18 -23.84 10.06 -16.60
CA VAL A 18 -23.12 10.30 -15.33
C VAL A 18 -22.50 8.95 -14.95
N THR A 19 -21.21 8.79 -15.18
CA THR A 19 -20.45 7.68 -14.59
C THR A 19 -20.40 7.93 -13.10
N ALA A 20 -21.24 7.24 -12.33
CA ALA A 20 -21.12 7.18 -10.89
C ALA A 20 -19.72 6.59 -10.57
N GLN A 21 -18.82 7.41 -10.09
CA GLN A 21 -17.55 6.94 -9.55
C GLN A 21 -17.89 6.14 -8.32
N ALA A 22 -17.59 4.84 -8.33
CA ALA A 22 -17.80 4.02 -7.14
C ALA A 22 -17.05 4.65 -5.98
N ALA A 23 -17.76 4.93 -4.91
CA ALA A 23 -17.17 5.44 -3.68
C ALA A 23 -16.11 4.43 -3.21
N SER A 24 -14.93 4.91 -2.82
CA SER A 24 -13.82 4.06 -2.38
C SER A 24 -13.43 4.44 -0.95
N TRP A 25 -13.00 3.45 -0.17
CA TRP A 25 -12.39 3.69 1.12
C TRP A 25 -10.97 4.22 0.92
N ALA A 26 -10.73 5.45 1.37
CA ALA A 26 -9.42 6.08 1.23
C ALA A 26 -8.52 5.78 2.45
N LEU A 27 -7.25 5.48 2.22
CA LEU A 27 -6.28 5.30 3.30
C LEU A 27 -5.92 6.65 3.92
N ASP A 28 -6.09 6.78 5.22
CA ASP A 28 -5.65 7.89 6.04
C ASP A 28 -4.19 7.66 6.45
N GLY A 29 -3.24 8.27 5.71
CA GLY A 29 -1.80 8.10 5.97
C GLY A 29 -1.39 8.55 7.38
N GLY A 30 -2.00 9.61 7.92
CA GLY A 30 -1.71 10.10 9.26
C GLY A 30 -2.18 9.17 10.38
N GLY A 31 -3.19 8.34 10.10
CA GLY A 31 -3.69 7.30 11.01
C GLY A 31 -3.07 5.92 10.78
N SER A 32 -2.14 5.79 9.84
CA SER A 32 -1.56 4.53 9.39
C SER A 32 -0.07 4.44 9.71
N SER A 33 0.46 3.21 9.79
CA SER A 33 1.89 2.96 9.98
C SER A 33 2.33 1.69 9.25
N VAL A 34 3.55 1.72 8.73
CA VAL A 34 4.23 0.56 8.14
C VAL A 34 5.64 0.50 8.71
N HIS A 35 5.93 -0.58 9.44
CA HIS A 35 7.22 -0.82 10.08
C HIS A 35 7.92 -2.02 9.45
N PHE A 36 9.24 -1.98 9.44
CA PHE A 36 10.06 -3.11 9.04
C PHE A 36 11.25 -3.30 9.97
N VAL A 37 11.71 -4.53 10.10
CA VAL A 37 12.84 -4.87 10.98
C VAL A 37 14.03 -5.29 10.13
N THR A 38 15.20 -4.72 10.44
CA THR A 38 16.49 -5.18 9.91
C THR A 38 17.29 -5.88 10.99
N VAL A 39 17.99 -6.96 10.63
CA VAL A 39 18.89 -7.67 11.56
C VAL A 39 20.31 -7.57 11.04
N LYS A 40 21.19 -6.94 11.82
CA LYS A 40 22.60 -6.74 11.54
C LYS A 40 23.46 -7.67 12.38
N ASN A 41 24.55 -8.17 11.79
CA ASN A 41 25.51 -9.04 12.48
C ASN A 41 24.86 -10.24 13.17
N ALA A 42 23.75 -10.74 12.58
CA ALA A 42 22.91 -11.86 13.06
C ALA A 42 22.18 -11.66 14.40
N VAL A 43 22.47 -10.59 15.15
CA VAL A 43 21.96 -10.42 16.54
C VAL A 43 21.40 -9.02 16.84
N ILE A 44 21.64 -8.02 16.00
CA ILE A 44 21.20 -6.63 16.26
C ILE A 44 19.97 -6.35 15.40
N ALA A 45 18.79 -6.40 16.02
CA ALA A 45 17.53 -6.05 15.38
C ALA A 45 17.22 -4.55 15.60
N GLU A 46 16.79 -3.86 14.54
CA GLU A 46 16.32 -2.48 14.58
C GLU A 46 15.01 -2.35 13.80
N THR A 47 14.07 -1.62 14.39
CA THR A 47 12.80 -1.30 13.74
C THR A 47 12.91 0.05 13.05
N HIS A 48 12.38 0.12 11.85
CA HIS A 48 12.31 1.29 10.99
C HIS A 48 10.90 1.44 10.46
N GLU A 49 10.58 2.59 9.88
CA GLU A 49 9.25 2.86 9.33
C GLU A 49 9.29 3.60 8.00
N PHE A 50 8.14 3.62 7.32
CA PHE A 50 7.86 4.54 6.24
C PHE A 50 6.81 5.55 6.71
N LEU A 51 7.12 6.84 6.59
CA LEU A 51 6.28 7.93 7.09
C LEU A 51 5.12 8.29 6.16
N GLU A 52 5.22 7.93 4.88
CA GLU A 52 4.22 8.29 3.88
C GLU A 52 3.66 7.03 3.22
N VAL A 53 2.37 6.80 3.49
CA VAL A 53 1.59 5.72 2.90
C VAL A 53 0.27 6.28 2.40
N SER A 54 -0.21 5.76 1.29
CA SER A 54 -1.49 6.13 0.67
C SER A 54 -2.15 4.90 0.07
N GLY A 55 -3.39 5.02 -0.37
CA GLY A 55 -4.07 3.90 -1.00
C GLY A 55 -5.58 3.99 -0.91
N ALA A 56 -6.23 2.95 -1.37
CA ALA A 56 -7.68 2.83 -1.32
C ALA A 56 -8.11 1.36 -1.36
N VAL A 57 -9.34 1.11 -0.91
CA VAL A 57 -10.10 -0.10 -1.24
C VAL A 57 -11.24 0.32 -2.15
N ALA A 58 -11.25 -0.20 -3.35
CA ALA A 58 -12.26 0.09 -4.36
C ALA A 58 -12.73 -1.19 -5.04
N ALA A 59 -14.05 -1.36 -5.18
CA ALA A 59 -14.66 -2.56 -5.73
C ALA A 59 -14.15 -3.85 -5.05
N GLU A 60 -13.27 -4.59 -5.70
CA GLU A 60 -12.78 -5.90 -5.26
C GLU A 60 -11.27 -5.89 -4.92
N GLU A 61 -10.62 -4.70 -4.85
CA GLU A 61 -9.19 -4.61 -4.63
C GLU A 61 -8.82 -3.54 -3.61
N ALA A 62 -7.88 -3.89 -2.75
CA ALA A 62 -7.11 -2.95 -1.94
C ALA A 62 -5.77 -2.69 -2.61
N ALA A 63 -5.41 -1.41 -2.77
CA ALA A 63 -4.10 -0.97 -3.23
C ALA A 63 -3.50 -0.02 -2.20
N VAL A 64 -2.29 -0.34 -1.74
CA VAL A 64 -1.53 0.47 -0.77
C VAL A 64 -0.19 0.84 -1.39
N THR A 65 0.09 2.13 -1.44
CA THR A 65 1.34 2.70 -1.95
C THR A 65 2.17 3.23 -0.80
N ILE A 66 3.45 2.88 -0.81
CA ILE A 66 4.46 3.28 0.17
C ILE A 66 5.47 4.17 -0.55
N ALA A 67 5.61 5.43 -0.14
CA ALA A 67 6.64 6.33 -0.65
C ALA A 67 8.00 5.90 -0.08
N LEU A 68 8.87 5.30 -0.90
CA LEU A 68 10.17 4.79 -0.46
C LEU A 68 11.11 5.89 0.02
N GLY A 69 10.91 7.12 -0.47
CA GLY A 69 11.62 8.31 0.00
C GLY A 69 11.34 8.68 1.46
N SER A 70 10.23 8.20 2.01
CA SER A 70 9.81 8.47 3.40
C SER A 70 10.43 7.51 4.43
N VAL A 71 11.39 6.68 4.02
CA VAL A 71 12.06 5.77 4.96
C VAL A 71 12.70 6.52 6.12
N GLU A 72 12.38 6.09 7.34
CA GLU A 72 12.90 6.67 8.58
C GLU A 72 13.54 5.60 9.46
N THR A 73 14.79 5.83 9.82
CA THR A 73 15.62 4.92 10.61
C THR A 73 16.25 5.58 11.84
N LEU A 74 15.85 6.83 12.14
CA LEU A 74 16.40 7.69 13.19
C LEU A 74 17.89 8.08 12.96
N ILE A 75 18.46 7.78 11.79
CA ILE A 75 19.82 8.12 11.40
C ILE A 75 19.77 8.75 9.99
N PRO A 76 19.89 10.08 9.86
CA PRO A 76 19.70 10.78 8.59
C PRO A 76 20.58 10.27 7.44
N ILE A 77 21.86 10.03 7.68
CA ILE A 77 22.77 9.50 6.67
C ILE A 77 22.40 8.07 6.22
N ARG A 78 21.80 7.28 7.09
CA ARG A 78 21.29 5.95 6.73
C ARG A 78 20.04 6.06 5.86
N ASN A 79 19.13 6.98 6.19
CA ASN A 79 17.95 7.26 5.37
C ASN A 79 18.36 7.67 3.96
N GLU A 80 19.32 8.58 3.83
CA GLU A 80 19.87 9.00 2.54
C GLU A 80 20.44 7.83 1.73
N ARG A 81 21.33 7.03 2.34
CA ARG A 81 21.91 5.84 1.71
C ARG A 81 20.86 4.81 1.29
N MET A 82 19.83 4.59 2.09
CA MET A 82 18.74 3.69 1.71
C MET A 82 17.95 4.22 0.53
N ARG A 83 17.66 5.51 0.47
CA ARG A 83 17.00 6.13 -0.68
C ARG A 83 17.83 5.99 -1.95
N GLU A 84 19.12 6.24 -1.89
CA GLU A 84 20.00 6.27 -3.06
C GLU A 84 20.43 4.87 -3.48
N MET A 85 20.92 4.04 -2.56
CA MET A 85 21.64 2.80 -2.87
C MET A 85 20.77 1.56 -2.80
N LEU A 86 19.71 1.55 -1.95
CA LEU A 86 18.83 0.41 -1.79
C LEU A 86 17.61 0.51 -2.69
N PHE A 87 16.87 1.60 -2.54
CA PHE A 87 15.60 1.78 -3.24
C PHE A 87 15.76 2.46 -4.61
N GLU A 88 16.81 3.26 -4.80
CA GLU A 88 17.04 4.08 -6.00
C GLU A 88 15.80 4.96 -6.30
N VAL A 89 15.36 5.72 -5.28
CA VAL A 89 14.07 6.42 -5.28
C VAL A 89 13.88 7.41 -6.42
N ALA A 90 14.97 7.91 -7.01
CA ALA A 90 14.92 8.74 -8.21
C ALA A 90 14.29 8.01 -9.41
N SER A 91 14.44 6.68 -9.50
CA SER A 91 13.90 5.83 -10.56
C SER A 91 12.69 5.01 -10.09
N PHE A 92 12.64 4.69 -8.82
CA PHE A 92 11.63 3.83 -8.21
C PHE A 92 11.12 4.48 -6.92
N PRO A 93 10.26 5.51 -7.00
CA PRO A 93 9.85 6.28 -5.84
C PRO A 93 8.93 5.51 -4.88
N GLU A 94 8.30 4.45 -5.35
CA GLU A 94 7.21 3.79 -4.63
C GLU A 94 7.33 2.27 -4.63
N ALA A 95 6.75 1.66 -3.58
CA ALA A 95 6.36 0.26 -3.56
C ALA A 95 4.83 0.18 -3.45
N THR A 96 4.23 -0.84 -4.10
CA THR A 96 2.78 -1.03 -4.09
C THR A 96 2.45 -2.45 -3.64
N LEU A 97 1.54 -2.56 -2.67
CA LEU A 97 0.91 -3.81 -2.27
C LEU A 97 -0.54 -3.82 -2.77
N THR A 98 -0.91 -4.80 -3.57
CA THR A 98 -2.30 -5.05 -3.94
C THR A 98 -2.79 -6.35 -3.34
N ALA A 99 -4.06 -6.40 -2.97
CA ALA A 99 -4.71 -7.60 -2.45
C ALA A 99 -6.20 -7.62 -2.83
N PRO A 100 -6.78 -8.78 -3.14
CA PRO A 100 -8.22 -8.90 -3.39
C PRO A 100 -8.96 -8.70 -2.06
N VAL A 101 -9.66 -7.59 -1.95
CA VAL A 101 -10.50 -7.22 -0.79
C VAL A 101 -11.77 -6.58 -1.32
N ALA A 102 -12.89 -7.26 -1.17
CA ALA A 102 -14.17 -6.69 -1.55
C ALA A 102 -14.54 -5.53 -0.62
N GLN A 103 -14.86 -4.38 -1.18
CA GLN A 103 -15.32 -3.21 -0.43
C GLN A 103 -16.53 -3.57 0.47
N ALA A 104 -17.44 -4.41 -0.04
CA ALA A 104 -18.59 -4.90 0.70
C ALA A 104 -18.21 -5.59 2.04
N THR A 105 -17.03 -6.19 2.13
CA THR A 105 -16.55 -6.80 3.39
C THR A 105 -16.32 -5.74 4.46
N LEU A 106 -15.82 -4.56 4.08
CA LEU A 106 -15.62 -3.45 5.02
C LEU A 106 -16.96 -2.83 5.47
N GLU A 107 -17.90 -2.76 4.55
CA GLU A 107 -19.24 -2.18 4.79
C GLU A 107 -20.11 -3.07 5.65
N ALA A 108 -19.95 -4.38 5.58
CA ALA A 108 -20.74 -5.36 6.31
C ALA A 108 -20.44 -5.39 7.82
N LEU A 109 -19.28 -4.89 8.25
CA LEU A 109 -18.90 -4.89 9.67
C LEU A 109 -19.69 -3.82 10.44
N ALA A 110 -20.34 -4.21 11.54
CA ALA A 110 -20.94 -3.27 12.45
C ALA A 110 -19.87 -2.53 13.28
N PRO A 111 -20.16 -1.31 13.77
CA PRO A 111 -19.24 -0.57 14.63
C PRO A 111 -18.77 -1.39 15.84
N GLY A 112 -17.44 -1.52 15.99
CA GLY A 112 -16.80 -2.32 17.04
C GLY A 112 -16.60 -3.80 16.69
N GLU A 113 -17.12 -4.27 15.56
CA GLU A 113 -16.85 -5.63 15.08
C GLU A 113 -15.46 -5.75 14.46
N SER A 114 -14.93 -6.97 14.49
CA SER A 114 -13.70 -7.32 13.81
C SER A 114 -13.77 -8.72 13.21
N VAL A 115 -13.05 -8.92 12.12
CA VAL A 115 -12.87 -10.22 11.46
C VAL A 115 -11.41 -10.45 11.16
N GLU A 116 -10.97 -11.69 11.24
CA GLU A 116 -9.63 -12.10 10.83
C GLU A 116 -9.71 -12.76 9.45
N GLN A 117 -8.81 -12.37 8.56
CA GLN A 117 -8.75 -12.91 7.19
C GLN A 117 -7.32 -13.24 6.81
N ARG A 118 -7.15 -14.30 6.04
CA ARG A 118 -5.91 -14.60 5.33
C ARG A 118 -6.06 -14.10 3.90
N LEU A 119 -5.09 -13.29 3.47
CA LEU A 119 -5.07 -12.65 2.17
C LEU A 119 -3.82 -13.08 1.38
N GLY A 120 -4.00 -13.31 0.10
CA GLY A 120 -2.91 -13.33 -0.86
C GLY A 120 -2.81 -11.95 -1.51
N GLY A 121 -1.62 -11.38 -1.54
CA GLY A 121 -1.36 -10.09 -2.19
C GLY A 121 -0.14 -10.13 -3.09
N THR A 122 0.08 -9.05 -3.81
CA THR A 122 1.27 -8.86 -4.65
C THR A 122 2.00 -7.60 -4.21
N LEU A 123 3.25 -7.75 -3.82
CA LEU A 123 4.14 -6.61 -3.54
C LEU A 123 4.99 -6.32 -4.77
N SER A 124 4.91 -5.10 -5.27
CA SER A 124 5.69 -4.60 -6.40
C SER A 124 6.68 -3.54 -5.94
N LEU A 125 7.96 -3.70 -6.28
CA LEU A 125 9.04 -2.79 -5.96
C LEU A 125 10.17 -2.93 -6.99
N LYS A 126 10.75 -1.82 -7.46
CA LYS A 126 11.84 -1.79 -8.46
C LYS A 126 11.58 -2.64 -9.70
N GLY A 127 10.34 -2.61 -10.21
CA GLY A 127 9.95 -3.38 -11.40
C GLY A 127 9.85 -4.89 -11.18
N ARG A 128 9.95 -5.36 -9.95
CA ARG A 128 9.71 -6.76 -9.56
C ARG A 128 8.44 -6.88 -8.75
N SER A 129 7.76 -8.00 -8.91
CA SER A 129 6.54 -8.32 -8.17
C SER A 129 6.68 -9.71 -7.55
N ILE A 130 6.33 -9.81 -6.27
CA ILE A 130 6.35 -11.07 -5.53
C ILE A 130 4.99 -11.32 -4.90
N PRO A 131 4.49 -12.57 -4.89
CA PRO A 131 3.31 -12.92 -4.13
C PRO A 131 3.65 -12.95 -2.64
N LEU A 132 2.70 -12.47 -1.83
CA LEU A 132 2.78 -12.54 -0.37
C LEU A 132 1.50 -13.17 0.18
N GLU A 133 1.63 -13.95 1.23
CA GLU A 133 0.50 -14.39 2.04
C GLU A 133 0.62 -13.82 3.45
N PHE A 134 -0.46 -13.25 3.95
CA PHE A 134 -0.50 -12.63 5.27
C PHE A 134 -1.89 -12.71 5.88
N SER A 135 -1.94 -12.68 7.20
CA SER A 135 -3.20 -12.63 7.95
C SER A 135 -3.39 -11.24 8.52
N VAL A 136 -4.61 -10.74 8.44
CA VAL A 136 -5.00 -9.43 8.94
C VAL A 136 -6.20 -9.53 9.87
N ARG A 137 -6.29 -8.57 10.79
CA ARG A 137 -7.53 -8.22 11.49
C ARG A 137 -8.09 -6.96 10.87
N VAL A 138 -9.35 -7.03 10.46
CA VAL A 138 -10.14 -5.92 9.95
C VAL A 138 -11.10 -5.52 11.05
N SER A 139 -11.02 -4.30 11.58
CA SER A 139 -11.84 -3.81 12.70
C SER A 139 -12.58 -2.53 12.31
N ARG A 140 -13.89 -2.53 12.46
CA ARG A 140 -14.71 -1.33 12.24
C ARG A 140 -14.55 -0.35 13.38
N GLN A 141 -14.08 0.86 13.09
CA GLN A 141 -13.90 1.94 14.06
C GLN A 141 -14.95 3.03 13.84
N GLY A 142 -16.03 2.99 14.63
CA GLY A 142 -17.14 3.92 14.45
C GLY A 142 -17.91 3.68 13.15
N SER A 143 -18.51 4.75 12.61
CA SER A 143 -19.36 4.69 11.41
C SER A 143 -18.58 4.79 10.10
N ASP A 144 -17.42 5.43 10.12
CA ASP A 144 -16.71 5.95 8.94
C ASP A 144 -15.27 5.44 8.78
N ALA A 145 -14.79 4.55 9.64
CA ALA A 145 -13.43 4.07 9.58
C ALA A 145 -13.30 2.56 9.79
N VAL A 146 -12.31 1.96 9.11
CA VAL A 146 -11.90 0.57 9.28
C VAL A 146 -10.38 0.53 9.46
N ARG A 147 -9.93 -0.18 10.49
CA ARG A 147 -8.51 -0.47 10.69
C ARG A 147 -8.18 -1.87 10.22
N VAL A 148 -7.09 -1.99 9.46
CA VAL A 148 -6.54 -3.25 8.97
C VAL A 148 -5.14 -3.42 9.54
N GLU A 149 -4.94 -4.46 10.35
CA GLU A 149 -3.67 -4.72 11.04
C GLU A 149 -3.12 -6.09 10.67
N SER A 150 -1.82 -6.18 10.41
CA SER A 150 -1.16 -7.48 10.27
C SER A 150 -1.17 -8.23 11.60
N LEU A 151 -1.65 -9.49 11.61
CA LEU A 151 -1.69 -10.35 12.81
C LEU A 151 -0.31 -10.87 13.21
N GLY A 152 0.65 -10.75 12.32
CA GLY A 152 2.05 -11.08 12.53
C GLY A 152 2.90 -10.42 11.45
N PRO A 153 4.22 -10.52 11.55
CA PRO A 153 5.09 -9.95 10.55
C PRO A 153 4.95 -10.67 9.21
N VAL A 154 4.79 -9.89 8.15
CA VAL A 154 4.84 -10.36 6.76
C VAL A 154 6.31 -10.45 6.35
N MET A 155 6.75 -11.63 5.93
CA MET A 155 8.14 -11.87 5.59
C MET A 155 8.43 -11.48 4.13
N VAL A 156 9.23 -10.43 3.93
CA VAL A 156 9.59 -9.90 2.61
C VAL A 156 11.03 -10.24 2.27
N SER A 157 11.24 -10.90 1.13
CA SER A 157 12.60 -11.22 0.65
C SER A 157 13.19 -10.06 -0.17
N ALA A 158 14.25 -9.45 0.36
CA ALA A 158 15.01 -8.43 -0.35
C ALA A 158 15.64 -8.96 -1.65
N GLU A 159 16.03 -10.23 -1.67
CA GLU A 159 16.60 -10.88 -2.86
C GLU A 159 15.58 -11.02 -3.99
N GLN A 160 14.37 -11.49 -3.69
CA GLN A 160 13.31 -11.63 -4.68
C GLN A 160 12.89 -10.29 -5.29
N LEU A 161 12.97 -9.22 -4.50
CA LEU A 161 12.69 -7.85 -4.94
C LEU A 161 13.89 -7.16 -5.64
N GLY A 162 15.02 -7.88 -5.83
CA GLY A 162 16.19 -7.32 -6.50
C GLY A 162 16.97 -6.31 -5.66
N LEU A 163 16.81 -6.32 -4.34
CA LEU A 163 17.48 -5.40 -3.42
C LEU A 163 18.83 -5.93 -2.92
N ALA A 164 19.24 -7.13 -3.28
CA ALA A 164 20.46 -7.78 -2.76
C ALA A 164 21.72 -6.93 -2.94
N THR A 165 21.91 -6.32 -4.10
CA THR A 165 23.06 -5.43 -4.36
C THR A 165 23.06 -4.19 -3.47
N GLY A 166 21.89 -3.57 -3.27
CA GLY A 166 21.74 -2.42 -2.38
C GLY A 166 22.00 -2.79 -0.91
N VAL A 167 21.48 -3.93 -0.45
CA VAL A 167 21.74 -4.46 0.89
C VAL A 167 23.24 -4.69 1.10
N GLU A 168 23.93 -5.27 0.12
CA GLU A 168 25.38 -5.50 0.20
C GLU A 168 26.15 -4.19 0.23
N ALA A 169 25.79 -3.20 -0.59
CA ALA A 169 26.41 -1.88 -0.57
C ALA A 169 26.24 -1.18 0.79
N LEU A 170 25.05 -1.26 1.40
CA LEU A 170 24.79 -0.75 2.74
C LEU A 170 25.61 -1.49 3.81
N ARG A 171 25.73 -2.82 3.69
CA ARG A 171 26.54 -3.64 4.59
C ARG A 171 28.00 -3.19 4.58
N VAL A 172 28.60 -3.04 3.39
CA VAL A 172 29.99 -2.63 3.23
C VAL A 172 30.24 -1.24 3.79
N ILE A 173 29.40 -0.25 3.43
CA ILE A 173 29.62 1.13 3.86
C ILE A 173 29.40 1.33 5.39
N ALA A 174 28.63 0.43 6.01
CA ALA A 174 28.40 0.43 7.44
C ALA A 174 29.43 -0.43 8.23
N GLY A 175 30.35 -1.13 7.53
CA GLY A 175 31.35 -2.00 8.16
C GLY A 175 30.74 -3.20 8.89
N LEU A 176 29.59 -3.71 8.41
CA LEU A 176 28.87 -4.82 9.05
C LEU A 176 29.32 -6.18 8.49
N ASN A 177 29.26 -7.21 9.33
CA ASN A 177 29.54 -8.59 8.88
C ASN A 177 28.37 -9.15 8.06
N SER A 178 27.12 -8.79 8.42
CA SER A 178 25.92 -9.25 7.69
C SER A 178 24.73 -8.31 7.89
N ILE A 179 23.82 -8.31 6.91
CA ILE A 179 22.43 -7.83 7.03
C ILE A 179 21.54 -8.96 6.51
N THR A 180 20.53 -9.35 7.30
CA THR A 180 19.62 -10.43 6.92
C THR A 180 18.75 -10.01 5.73
N PRO A 181 18.66 -10.81 4.65
CA PRO A 181 17.89 -10.44 3.47
C PRO A 181 16.37 -10.67 3.63
N MET A 182 15.95 -11.39 4.65
CA MET A 182 14.55 -11.58 4.99
C MET A 182 14.10 -10.52 5.97
N VAL A 183 13.12 -9.69 5.56
CA VAL A 183 12.70 -8.49 6.27
C VAL A 183 11.28 -8.71 6.80
N PRO A 184 11.09 -8.78 8.13
CA PRO A 184 9.77 -8.76 8.75
C PRO A 184 9.13 -7.37 8.61
N VAL A 185 7.91 -7.31 8.09
CA VAL A 185 7.12 -6.09 7.91
C VAL A 185 5.81 -6.21 8.67
N SER A 186 5.44 -5.18 9.42
CA SER A 186 4.15 -5.09 10.12
C SER A 186 3.46 -3.78 9.75
N PHE A 187 2.15 -3.78 9.71
CA PHE A 187 1.39 -2.58 9.37
C PHE A 187 0.10 -2.46 10.19
N SER A 188 -0.34 -1.21 10.35
CA SER A 188 -1.65 -0.82 10.83
C SER A 188 -2.17 0.29 9.92
N LEU A 189 -3.20 0.00 9.13
CA LEU A 189 -3.72 0.87 8.08
C LEU A 189 -5.13 1.31 8.45
N LEU A 190 -5.38 2.61 8.42
CA LEU A 190 -6.68 3.20 8.68
C LEU A 190 -7.33 3.63 7.36
N PHE A 191 -8.45 3.05 7.01
CA PHE A 191 -9.25 3.45 5.86
C PHE A 191 -10.48 4.22 6.32
N ARG A 192 -10.80 5.29 5.60
CA ARG A 192 -12.00 6.10 5.83
C ARG A 192 -13.01 5.91 4.72
N ALA A 193 -14.27 5.85 5.11
CA ALA A 193 -15.39 5.81 4.19
C ALA A 193 -15.42 7.08 3.31
N PRO A 194 -15.98 6.96 2.10
CA PRO A 194 -16.18 8.09 1.18
C PRO A 194 -17.16 9.11 1.73
#